data_dd578d128bf915c958e19d742175bb1c
#
_entry.id   dd578d128bf915c958e19d742175bb1c
#
_cell.length_a   1.000
_cell.length_b   1.000
_cell.length_c   1.000
_cell.angle_alpha   90.00
_cell.angle_beta   90.00
_cell.angle_gamma   90.00
#
_symmetry.space_group_name_H-M   'P 1'
#
loop_
_entity.id
_entity.type
_entity.pdbx_description
1 polymer ?
#
loop_
_entity_poly.entity_id
_entity_poly.type
_entity_poly.pdbx_seq_one_letter_code
_entity_poly.pdbx_strand_id
1 'polypeptide(L)'
;LVVGLVHLITRPLHGDAGDGDPEEAASQELQSIIETAEDEDVLDEDRSELLRSALDFSDVSASEAMTARVDMVAIDIDDDWDEIVRIINDSSYSRLPVYSGSVDNIIGFLYLNRFFKAMMDGRPDDLRAQLIPPCFVYKTTRLPDVLAKLRREQKHLAVVTDEYGGTLGIVTMEDILEELVGDIWD
;
A
#
# COMPACT_ATOMS: atom_id res chain seq x y z
N LEU A 1 62.51 -19.35 -16.35
CA LEU A 1 62.20 -17.99 -15.79
C LEU A 1 60.85 -17.48 -16.22
N VAL A 2 59.72 -18.31 -16.18
CA VAL A 2 58.39 -17.93 -16.50
C VAL A 2 57.36 -18.71 -15.65
N VAL A 3 57.67 -19.18 -14.48
CA VAL A 3 56.74 -19.99 -13.63
C VAL A 3 56.32 -19.25 -12.34
N GLY A 4 56.63 -17.95 -12.20
CA GLY A 4 56.40 -17.19 -10.97
C GLY A 4 55.22 -16.22 -10.94
N LEU A 5 54.36 -16.13 -11.97
CA LEU A 5 53.35 -15.05 -12.05
C LEU A 5 51.91 -15.51 -12.11
N VAL A 6 51.58 -16.76 -11.83
CA VAL A 6 50.19 -17.28 -11.90
C VAL A 6 49.58 -17.55 -10.52
N HIS A 7 50.32 -17.33 -9.44
CA HIS A 7 49.85 -17.68 -8.07
C HIS A 7 49.30 -16.53 -7.23
N LEU A 8 48.99 -15.37 -7.85
CA LEU A 8 48.50 -14.19 -7.11
C LEU A 8 47.08 -13.76 -7.42
N ILE A 9 46.27 -14.57 -8.13
CA ILE A 9 44.89 -14.21 -8.52
C ILE A 9 43.83 -15.16 -7.95
N THR A 10 44.20 -16.13 -7.13
CA THR A 10 43.21 -16.97 -6.44
C THR A 10 43.33 -16.83 -4.93
N ARG A 11 43.19 -15.63 -4.40
CA ARG A 11 42.66 -15.47 -3.05
C ARG A 11 41.14 -15.61 -3.15
N PRO A 12 40.51 -16.65 -2.55
CA PRO A 12 39.07 -16.59 -2.33
C PRO A 12 38.87 -15.44 -1.36
N LEU A 13 38.10 -14.42 -1.79
CA LEU A 13 37.42 -13.50 -0.89
C LEU A 13 36.41 -14.31 -0.07
N HIS A 14 36.91 -14.95 1.00
CA HIS A 14 36.11 -15.25 2.15
C HIS A 14 36.07 -13.94 2.93
N GLY A 15 35.22 -13.01 2.48
CA GLY A 15 34.64 -12.00 3.32
C GLY A 15 33.83 -12.75 4.35
N ASP A 16 34.12 -12.47 5.58
CA ASP A 16 33.37 -12.82 6.78
C ASP A 16 31.87 -12.60 6.47
N ALA A 17 31.10 -13.69 6.35
CA ALA A 17 29.66 -13.63 6.22
C ALA A 17 29.13 -13.16 7.57
N GLY A 18 29.08 -11.85 7.74
CA GLY A 18 28.25 -11.23 8.76
C GLY A 18 26.82 -11.72 8.53
N ASP A 19 26.14 -12.02 9.61
CA ASP A 19 24.80 -12.58 9.76
C ASP A 19 23.71 -11.56 9.31
N GLY A 20 23.94 -10.85 8.18
CA GLY A 20 23.04 -9.87 7.57
C GLY A 20 22.26 -10.50 6.42
N ASP A 21 21.00 -10.14 6.31
CA ASP A 21 20.12 -10.52 5.21
C ASP A 21 20.75 -10.07 3.88
N PRO A 22 20.96 -10.97 2.89
CA PRO A 22 21.52 -10.61 1.59
C PRO A 22 20.71 -9.53 0.86
N GLU A 23 19.43 -9.42 1.13
CA GLU A 23 18.52 -8.41 0.56
C GLU A 23 18.80 -7.02 1.17
N GLU A 24 19.01 -6.95 2.49
CA GLU A 24 19.39 -5.72 3.19
C GLU A 24 20.76 -5.20 2.73
N ALA A 25 21.75 -6.10 2.55
CA ALA A 25 23.06 -5.73 2.05
C ALA A 25 22.99 -5.18 0.60
N ALA A 26 22.17 -5.78 -0.25
CA ALA A 26 21.95 -5.31 -1.63
C ALA A 26 21.25 -3.95 -1.66
N SER A 27 20.26 -3.72 -0.78
CA SER A 27 19.56 -2.44 -0.64
C SER A 27 20.54 -1.32 -0.23
N GLN A 28 21.40 -1.57 0.76
CA GLN A 28 22.43 -0.62 1.20
C GLN A 28 23.44 -0.29 0.08
N GLU A 29 23.83 -1.27 -0.73
CA GLU A 29 24.70 -1.04 -1.88
C GLU A 29 24.04 -0.15 -2.93
N LEU A 30 22.76 -0.37 -3.22
CA LEU A 30 21.99 0.48 -4.15
C LEU A 30 21.83 1.91 -3.62
N GLN A 31 21.55 2.10 -2.34
CA GLN A 31 21.51 3.42 -1.71
C GLN A 31 22.84 4.17 -1.86
N SER A 32 23.97 3.50 -1.62
CA SER A 32 25.31 4.09 -1.78
C SER A 32 25.61 4.50 -3.24
N ILE A 33 25.10 3.73 -4.22
CA ILE A 33 25.22 4.08 -5.64
C ILE A 33 24.40 5.34 -5.98
N ILE A 34 23.20 5.45 -5.43
CA ILE A 34 22.34 6.64 -5.63
C ILE A 34 23.02 7.88 -5.04
N GLU A 35 23.54 7.80 -3.80
CA GLU A 35 24.28 8.89 -3.16
C GLU A 35 25.48 9.34 -3.99
N THR A 36 26.26 8.38 -4.51
CA THR A 36 27.42 8.69 -5.36
C THR A 36 27.00 9.39 -6.66
N ALA A 37 25.90 8.94 -7.28
CA ALA A 37 25.40 9.53 -8.51
C ALA A 37 24.83 10.95 -8.30
N GLU A 38 24.30 11.24 -7.12
CA GLU A 38 23.85 12.57 -6.71
C GLU A 38 25.06 13.51 -6.46
N ASP A 39 26.07 13.05 -5.73
CA ASP A 39 27.31 13.78 -5.45
C ASP A 39 28.09 14.12 -6.73
N GLU A 40 28.03 13.28 -7.76
CA GLU A 40 28.64 13.48 -9.07
C GLU A 40 27.79 14.28 -10.07
N ASP A 41 26.65 14.88 -9.64
CA ASP A 41 25.70 15.60 -10.48
C ASP A 41 25.15 14.76 -11.66
N VAL A 42 25.15 13.44 -11.56
CA VAL A 42 24.57 12.52 -12.57
C VAL A 42 23.04 12.40 -12.38
N LEU A 43 22.61 12.43 -11.11
CA LEU A 43 21.18 12.48 -10.71
C LEU A 43 20.90 13.82 -10.02
N ASP A 44 19.75 14.39 -10.31
CA ASP A 44 19.21 15.50 -9.53
C ASP A 44 18.56 14.99 -8.24
N GLU A 45 18.36 15.89 -7.27
CA GLU A 45 17.80 15.58 -5.94
C GLU A 45 16.45 14.86 -6.05
N ASP A 46 15.51 15.36 -6.89
CA ASP A 46 14.18 14.77 -7.08
C ASP A 46 14.24 13.31 -7.55
N ARG A 47 15.17 13.00 -8.48
CA ARG A 47 15.34 11.63 -8.99
C ARG A 47 15.99 10.72 -7.97
N SER A 48 16.95 11.23 -7.20
CA SER A 48 17.59 10.50 -6.12
C SER A 48 16.59 10.13 -5.03
N GLU A 49 15.72 11.06 -4.66
CA GLU A 49 14.64 10.85 -3.68
C GLU A 49 13.64 9.81 -4.17
N LEU A 50 13.18 9.91 -5.42
CA LEU A 50 12.28 8.91 -6.01
C LEU A 50 12.88 7.50 -6.02
N LEU A 51 14.19 7.37 -6.31
CA LEU A 51 14.87 6.09 -6.29
C LEU A 51 15.00 5.52 -4.87
N ARG A 52 15.26 6.36 -3.86
CA ARG A 52 15.28 5.94 -2.45
C ARG A 52 13.88 5.49 -2.01
N SER A 53 12.85 6.29 -2.27
CA SER A 53 11.45 5.93 -1.96
C SER A 53 11.05 4.61 -2.62
N ALA A 54 11.48 4.36 -3.86
CA ALA A 54 11.19 3.10 -4.55
C ALA A 54 11.91 1.89 -3.93
N LEU A 55 13.10 2.06 -3.34
CA LEU A 55 13.80 1.01 -2.60
C LEU A 55 13.08 0.74 -1.28
N ASP A 56 12.77 1.79 -0.51
CA ASP A 56 12.12 1.67 0.80
C ASP A 56 10.70 1.10 0.67
N PHE A 57 9.98 1.45 -0.41
CA PHE A 57 8.64 0.93 -0.73
C PHE A 57 8.55 -0.60 -0.69
N SER A 58 9.64 -1.31 -1.08
CA SER A 58 9.65 -2.77 -1.08
C SER A 58 9.51 -3.37 0.31
N ASP A 59 9.89 -2.62 1.34
CA ASP A 59 9.93 -3.06 2.73
C ASP A 59 8.74 -2.59 3.57
N VAL A 60 7.95 -1.63 3.06
CA VAL A 60 6.75 -1.14 3.74
C VAL A 60 5.65 -2.19 3.73
N SER A 61 5.05 -2.41 4.89
CA SER A 61 3.91 -3.32 5.05
C SER A 61 2.57 -2.59 4.93
N ALA A 62 1.50 -3.33 4.65
CA ALA A 62 0.13 -2.80 4.60
C ALA A 62 -0.28 -2.08 5.90
N SER A 63 0.23 -2.52 7.06
CA SER A 63 -0.08 -1.90 8.35
C SER A 63 0.60 -0.56 8.56
N GLU A 64 1.69 -0.27 7.84
CA GLU A 64 2.42 1.00 7.95
C GLU A 64 1.76 2.09 7.10
N ALA A 65 1.22 1.73 5.92
CA ALA A 65 0.60 2.67 5.00
C ALA A 65 -0.95 2.77 5.14
N MET A 66 -1.58 1.97 6.00
CA MET A 66 -3.04 1.95 6.09
C MET A 66 -3.61 3.15 6.84
N THR A 67 -4.81 3.58 6.46
CA THR A 67 -5.69 4.35 7.33
C THR A 67 -6.18 3.42 8.45
N ALA A 68 -5.83 3.74 9.71
CA ALA A 68 -6.18 2.90 10.85
C ALA A 68 -7.69 2.84 11.08
N ARG A 69 -8.17 1.73 11.66
CA ARG A 69 -9.61 1.49 11.96
C ARG A 69 -10.28 2.65 12.68
N VAL A 70 -9.58 3.31 13.58
CA VAL A 70 -10.11 4.42 14.39
C VAL A 70 -10.36 5.69 13.57
N ASP A 71 -9.68 5.82 12.44
CA ASP A 71 -9.76 6.96 11.53
C ASP A 71 -10.62 6.66 10.30
N MET A 72 -11.11 5.42 10.17
CA MET A 72 -11.95 5.03 9.05
C MET A 72 -13.33 5.66 9.14
N VAL A 73 -13.79 6.26 8.05
CA VAL A 73 -15.20 6.57 7.83
C VAL A 73 -15.84 5.37 7.15
N ALA A 74 -16.78 4.72 7.82
CA ALA A 74 -17.45 3.52 7.34
C ALA A 74 -18.95 3.59 7.60
N ILE A 75 -19.75 2.82 6.85
CA ILE A 75 -21.22 2.80 6.93
C ILE A 75 -21.63 1.46 7.54
N ASP A 76 -22.49 1.46 8.56
CA ASP A 76 -23.25 0.27 8.93
C ASP A 76 -24.42 0.11 7.95
N ILE A 77 -24.52 -1.04 7.30
CA ILE A 77 -25.59 -1.32 6.34
C ILE A 77 -26.96 -1.41 7.03
N ASP A 78 -26.96 -1.67 8.34
CA ASP A 78 -28.14 -1.86 9.15
C ASP A 78 -28.60 -0.54 9.83
N ASP A 79 -27.88 0.58 9.61
CA ASP A 79 -28.28 1.92 10.05
C ASP A 79 -29.51 2.44 9.28
N ASP A 80 -30.19 3.41 9.88
CA ASP A 80 -31.27 4.14 9.23
C ASP A 80 -30.77 4.87 7.98
N TRP A 81 -31.61 4.93 6.96
CA TRP A 81 -31.28 5.58 5.69
C TRP A 81 -30.80 7.03 5.82
N ASP A 82 -31.39 7.80 6.71
CA ASP A 82 -31.02 9.20 6.93
C ASP A 82 -29.60 9.31 7.53
N GLU A 83 -29.21 8.37 8.39
CA GLU A 83 -27.86 8.29 8.95
C GLU A 83 -26.85 7.91 7.87
N ILE A 84 -27.16 6.91 7.04
CA ILE A 84 -26.31 6.51 5.90
C ILE A 84 -26.07 7.70 4.96
N VAL A 85 -27.13 8.43 4.60
CA VAL A 85 -27.04 9.60 3.73
C VAL A 85 -26.24 10.73 4.39
N ARG A 86 -26.36 10.91 5.71
CA ARG A 86 -25.60 11.89 6.47
C ARG A 86 -24.08 11.57 6.39
N ILE A 87 -23.69 10.32 6.69
CA ILE A 87 -22.28 9.88 6.60
C ILE A 87 -21.73 10.12 5.18
N ILE A 88 -22.51 9.79 4.15
CA ILE A 88 -22.11 9.97 2.76
C ILE A 88 -21.90 11.45 2.42
N ASN A 89 -22.82 12.33 2.85
CA ASN A 89 -22.73 13.76 2.55
C ASN A 89 -21.62 14.48 3.31
N ASP A 90 -21.32 14.03 4.54
CA ASP A 90 -20.25 14.57 5.38
C ASP A 90 -18.86 14.06 4.95
N SER A 91 -18.82 13.00 4.13
CA SER A 91 -17.59 12.39 3.69
C SER A 91 -16.95 13.12 2.50
N SER A 92 -15.64 13.31 2.55
CA SER A 92 -14.83 13.79 1.41
C SER A 92 -14.28 12.65 0.53
N TYR A 93 -14.50 11.40 0.92
CA TYR A 93 -13.95 10.23 0.23
C TYR A 93 -14.81 9.80 -0.96
N SER A 94 -14.19 9.20 -1.97
CA SER A 94 -14.89 8.66 -3.15
C SER A 94 -15.46 7.26 -2.92
N ARG A 95 -14.99 6.56 -1.89
CA ARG A 95 -15.32 5.17 -1.56
C ARG A 95 -15.40 4.99 -0.07
N LEU A 96 -16.45 4.37 0.41
CA LEU A 96 -16.63 4.10 1.84
C LEU A 96 -16.74 2.59 2.08
N PRO A 97 -16.03 2.05 3.08
CA PRO A 97 -16.28 0.70 3.58
C PRO A 97 -17.70 0.58 4.12
N VAL A 98 -18.33 -0.56 3.87
CA VAL A 98 -19.65 -0.89 4.41
C VAL A 98 -19.53 -2.19 5.18
N TYR A 99 -20.00 -2.19 6.42
CA TYR A 99 -19.98 -3.34 7.30
C TYR A 99 -21.42 -3.71 7.76
N SER A 100 -21.56 -4.86 8.41
CA SER A 100 -22.83 -5.28 9.01
C SER A 100 -22.58 -5.74 10.44
N GLY A 101 -23.15 -5.02 11.40
CA GLY A 101 -23.13 -5.28 12.84
C GLY A 101 -21.78 -4.98 13.51
N SER A 102 -20.64 -5.27 12.85
CA SER A 102 -19.31 -4.96 13.37
C SER A 102 -18.40 -4.53 12.23
N VAL A 103 -17.51 -3.56 12.51
CA VAL A 103 -16.46 -3.11 11.57
C VAL A 103 -15.51 -4.26 11.16
N ASP A 104 -15.46 -5.34 11.93
CA ASP A 104 -14.72 -6.54 11.56
C ASP A 104 -15.40 -7.33 10.41
N ASN A 105 -16.69 -7.06 10.17
CA ASN A 105 -17.45 -7.71 9.11
C ASN A 105 -17.70 -6.74 7.94
N ILE A 106 -16.63 -6.36 7.24
CA ILE A 106 -16.75 -5.55 6.01
C ILE A 106 -17.37 -6.38 4.90
N ILE A 107 -18.55 -5.97 4.44
CA ILE A 107 -19.32 -6.67 3.39
C ILE A 107 -19.08 -6.11 1.99
N GLY A 108 -18.49 -4.92 1.87
CA GLY A 108 -18.18 -4.31 0.59
C GLY A 108 -17.76 -2.86 0.69
N PHE A 109 -17.62 -2.23 -0.47
CA PHE A 109 -17.34 -0.81 -0.62
C PHE A 109 -18.43 -0.13 -1.43
N LEU A 110 -18.90 1.01 -0.94
CA LEU A 110 -19.82 1.88 -1.66
C LEU A 110 -19.02 2.93 -2.45
N TYR A 111 -19.23 2.97 -3.76
CA TYR A 111 -18.64 3.99 -4.63
C TYR A 111 -19.62 5.16 -4.73
N LEU A 112 -19.26 6.32 -4.17
CA LEU A 112 -20.17 7.45 -4.01
C LEU A 112 -20.66 8.01 -5.34
N ASN A 113 -19.86 7.99 -6.38
CA ASN A 113 -20.28 8.41 -7.72
C ASN A 113 -21.40 7.51 -8.29
N ARG A 114 -21.37 6.19 -8.02
CA ARG A 114 -22.43 5.26 -8.41
C ARG A 114 -23.67 5.45 -7.56
N PHE A 115 -23.48 5.66 -6.25
CA PHE A 115 -24.55 5.94 -5.31
C PHE A 115 -25.31 7.20 -5.70
N PHE A 116 -24.62 8.32 -5.93
CA PHE A 116 -25.28 9.58 -6.35
C PHE A 116 -26.00 9.45 -7.69
N LYS A 117 -25.43 8.70 -8.64
CA LYS A 117 -26.11 8.42 -9.90
C LYS A 117 -27.42 7.63 -9.68
N ALA A 118 -27.39 6.59 -8.85
CA ALA A 118 -28.56 5.81 -8.51
C ALA A 118 -29.63 6.67 -7.79
N MET A 119 -29.18 7.60 -6.93
CA MET A 119 -30.09 8.56 -6.27
C MET A 119 -30.78 9.52 -7.24
N MET A 120 -30.12 9.91 -8.33
CA MET A 120 -30.74 10.75 -9.38
C MET A 120 -31.81 10.00 -10.17
N ASP A 121 -31.66 8.69 -10.32
CA ASP A 121 -32.62 7.81 -10.99
C ASP A 121 -33.77 7.35 -10.04
N GLY A 122 -33.67 7.72 -8.75
CA GLY A 122 -34.56 7.34 -7.67
C GLY A 122 -33.77 6.67 -6.54
N ARG A 123 -34.35 6.66 -5.31
CA ARG A 123 -33.71 5.98 -4.18
C ARG A 123 -33.47 4.50 -4.53
N PRO A 124 -32.23 3.97 -4.37
CA PRO A 124 -31.99 2.55 -4.59
C PRO A 124 -32.77 1.70 -3.58
N ASP A 125 -33.48 0.70 -4.08
CA ASP A 125 -34.28 -0.21 -3.24
C ASP A 125 -33.39 -1.08 -2.33
N ASP A 126 -32.17 -1.40 -2.79
CA ASP A 126 -31.21 -2.23 -2.05
C ASP A 126 -29.79 -1.64 -2.17
N LEU A 127 -29.28 -1.13 -1.04
CA LEU A 127 -27.92 -0.63 -0.95
C LEU A 127 -26.87 -1.75 -1.10
N ARG A 128 -27.19 -2.98 -0.64
CA ARG A 128 -26.27 -4.13 -0.78
C ARG A 128 -25.97 -4.46 -2.24
N ALA A 129 -26.95 -4.29 -3.12
CA ALA A 129 -26.75 -4.51 -4.56
C ALA A 129 -25.79 -3.51 -5.22
N GLN A 130 -25.50 -2.39 -4.57
CA GLN A 130 -24.57 -1.36 -5.05
C GLN A 130 -23.14 -1.60 -4.60
N LEU A 131 -22.91 -2.52 -3.66
CA LEU A 131 -21.59 -2.75 -3.07
C LEU A 131 -20.67 -3.49 -4.04
N ILE A 132 -19.41 -3.06 -4.05
CA ILE A 132 -18.31 -3.80 -4.67
C ILE A 132 -17.72 -4.74 -3.62
N PRO A 133 -17.54 -6.04 -3.92
CA PRO A 133 -16.96 -6.99 -2.98
C PRO A 133 -15.60 -6.53 -2.43
N PRO A 134 -15.30 -6.73 -1.13
CA PRO A 134 -14.04 -6.28 -0.55
C PRO A 134 -12.85 -7.10 -1.05
N CYS A 135 -11.65 -6.50 -0.99
CA CYS A 135 -10.36 -7.16 -1.09
C CYS A 135 -9.72 -7.16 0.29
N PHE A 136 -9.19 -8.28 0.75
CA PHE A 136 -8.54 -8.38 2.04
C PHE A 136 -7.04 -8.66 1.87
N VAL A 137 -6.22 -8.03 2.71
CA VAL A 137 -4.79 -8.28 2.81
C VAL A 137 -4.40 -8.41 4.28
N TYR A 138 -3.35 -9.16 4.57
CA TYR A 138 -2.82 -9.23 5.92
C TYR A 138 -1.96 -8.00 6.23
N LYS A 139 -1.92 -7.62 7.52
CA LYS A 139 -1.14 -6.48 8.02
C LYS A 139 0.34 -6.52 7.62
N THR A 140 0.91 -7.73 7.50
CA THR A 140 2.32 -7.96 7.14
C THR A 140 2.57 -8.08 5.63
N THR A 141 1.53 -7.96 4.80
CA THR A 141 1.69 -8.01 3.34
C THR A 141 2.46 -6.77 2.88
N ARG A 142 3.54 -6.95 2.10
CA ARG A 142 4.33 -5.85 1.55
C ARG A 142 3.54 -5.07 0.51
N LEU A 143 3.75 -3.75 0.43
CA LEU A 143 2.99 -2.86 -0.47
C LEU A 143 3.08 -3.27 -1.95
N PRO A 144 4.22 -3.73 -2.50
CA PRO A 144 4.26 -4.26 -3.87
C PRO A 144 3.27 -5.39 -4.12
N ASP A 145 3.09 -6.29 -3.14
CA ASP A 145 2.14 -7.40 -3.24
C ASP A 145 0.69 -6.93 -3.10
N VAL A 146 0.44 -5.95 -2.23
CA VAL A 146 -0.88 -5.30 -2.11
C VAL A 146 -1.25 -4.65 -3.45
N LEU A 147 -0.34 -3.88 -4.03
CA LEU A 147 -0.52 -3.23 -5.33
C LEU A 147 -0.80 -4.25 -6.44
N ALA A 148 0.00 -5.32 -6.50
CA ALA A 148 -0.19 -6.40 -7.48
C ALA A 148 -1.56 -7.07 -7.32
N LYS A 149 -2.02 -7.30 -6.08
CA LYS A 149 -3.32 -7.87 -5.77
C LYS A 149 -4.46 -6.95 -6.19
N LEU A 150 -4.40 -5.66 -5.83
CA LEU A 150 -5.41 -4.66 -6.21
C LEU A 150 -5.55 -4.55 -7.73
N ARG A 151 -4.43 -4.51 -8.46
CA ARG A 151 -4.43 -4.48 -9.94
C ARG A 151 -5.03 -5.74 -10.54
N ARG A 152 -4.67 -6.93 -10.04
CA ARG A 152 -5.20 -8.20 -10.52
C ARG A 152 -6.71 -8.31 -10.32
N GLU A 153 -7.22 -7.82 -9.19
CA GLU A 153 -8.63 -7.85 -8.85
C GLU A 153 -9.42 -6.63 -9.37
N GLN A 154 -8.73 -5.69 -10.02
CA GLN A 154 -9.30 -4.42 -10.53
C GLN A 154 -10.00 -3.63 -9.41
N LYS A 155 -9.35 -3.55 -8.24
CA LYS A 155 -9.83 -2.84 -7.05
C LYS A 155 -8.91 -1.68 -6.73
N HIS A 156 -9.42 -0.70 -5.99
CA HIS A 156 -8.70 0.53 -5.64
C HIS A 156 -8.39 0.61 -4.15
N LEU A 157 -8.94 -0.29 -3.34
CA LEU A 157 -8.66 -0.34 -1.91
C LEU A 157 -8.81 -1.76 -1.37
N ALA A 158 -8.11 -2.05 -0.28
CA ALA A 158 -8.17 -3.31 0.43
C ALA A 158 -8.43 -3.08 1.92
N VAL A 159 -9.09 -4.03 2.56
CA VAL A 159 -9.22 -4.13 4.01
C VAL A 159 -7.96 -4.82 4.55
N VAL A 160 -7.30 -4.19 5.50
CA VAL A 160 -6.15 -4.76 6.21
C VAL A 160 -6.66 -5.51 7.43
N THR A 161 -6.27 -6.79 7.55
CA THR A 161 -6.73 -7.66 8.63
C THR A 161 -5.57 -8.26 9.43
N ASP A 162 -5.87 -8.62 10.66
CA ASP A 162 -5.01 -9.45 11.49
C ASP A 162 -5.17 -10.95 11.20
N GLU A 163 -4.45 -11.79 11.96
CA GLU A 163 -4.45 -13.24 11.83
C GLU A 163 -5.79 -13.89 12.25
N TYR A 164 -6.62 -13.16 12.97
CA TYR A 164 -7.92 -13.62 13.47
C TYR A 164 -9.09 -13.11 12.61
N GLY A 165 -8.78 -12.34 11.57
CA GLY A 165 -9.77 -11.75 10.66
C GLY A 165 -10.36 -10.42 11.18
N GLY A 166 -9.79 -9.84 12.23
CA GLY A 166 -10.16 -8.51 12.71
C GLY A 166 -9.70 -7.42 11.73
N THR A 167 -10.55 -6.42 11.48
CA THR A 167 -10.22 -5.28 10.63
C THR A 167 -9.31 -4.32 11.39
N LEU A 168 -8.11 -4.09 10.88
CA LEU A 168 -7.14 -3.13 11.41
C LEU A 168 -7.25 -1.76 10.74
N GLY A 169 -7.65 -1.73 9.47
CA GLY A 169 -7.74 -0.51 8.68
C GLY A 169 -8.06 -0.80 7.22
N ILE A 170 -7.86 0.20 6.38
CA ILE A 170 -7.93 0.10 4.92
C ILE A 170 -6.66 0.70 4.31
N VAL A 171 -6.26 0.20 3.16
CA VAL A 171 -5.19 0.76 2.34
C VAL A 171 -5.71 0.99 0.92
N THR A 172 -5.46 2.18 0.38
CA THR A 172 -5.90 2.58 -0.96
C THR A 172 -4.76 2.56 -1.97
N MET A 173 -5.08 2.63 -3.27
CA MET A 173 -4.06 2.82 -4.31
C MET A 173 -3.33 4.16 -4.15
N GLU A 174 -4.04 5.16 -3.66
CA GLU A 174 -3.55 6.49 -3.39
C GLU A 174 -2.47 6.44 -2.30
N ASP A 175 -2.73 5.78 -1.16
CA ASP A 175 -1.76 5.59 -0.07
C ASP A 175 -0.50 4.83 -0.57
N ILE A 176 -0.69 3.78 -1.37
CA ILE A 176 0.41 2.99 -1.93
C ILE A 176 1.28 3.83 -2.89
N LEU A 177 0.67 4.73 -3.66
CA LEU A 177 1.41 5.60 -4.57
C LEU A 177 2.13 6.72 -3.81
N GLU A 178 1.57 7.22 -2.72
CA GLU A 178 2.21 8.19 -1.83
C GLU A 178 3.51 7.62 -1.25
N GLU A 179 3.47 6.39 -0.73
CA GLU A 179 4.68 5.69 -0.25
C GLU A 179 5.73 5.45 -1.35
N LEU A 180 5.29 5.20 -2.59
CA LEU A 180 6.20 4.98 -3.73
C LEU A 180 6.86 6.27 -4.23
N VAL A 181 6.12 7.37 -4.21
CA VAL A 181 6.59 8.66 -4.77
C VAL A 181 7.34 9.49 -3.71
N GLY A 182 7.07 9.22 -2.41
CA GLY A 182 7.61 10.03 -1.31
C GLY A 182 7.00 11.43 -1.26
N ASP A 183 7.56 12.29 -0.42
CA ASP A 183 7.08 13.66 -0.17
C ASP A 183 7.47 14.67 -1.28
N ILE A 184 7.44 14.28 -2.56
CA ILE A 184 7.86 15.14 -3.69
C ILE A 184 6.98 16.39 -3.86
N TRP A 185 5.97 16.60 -3.02
CA TRP A 185 4.96 17.65 -3.19
C TRP A 185 4.81 18.64 -2.02
N ASP A 186 5.88 18.89 -1.27
CA ASP A 186 5.92 20.04 -0.32
C ASP A 186 6.60 21.27 -0.91
#